data_6f71e6865651318a7ee9d54b19948064
#
_entry.id   6f71e6865651318a7ee9d54b19948064
#
_cell.length_a   1.000
_cell.length_b   1.000
_cell.length_c   1.000
_cell.angle_alpha   90.00
_cell.angle_beta   90.00
_cell.angle_gamma   90.00
#
_symmetry.space_group_name_H-M   'P 1'
#
loop_
_entity.id
_entity.type
_entity.pdbx_description
1 polymer ?
#
loop_
_entity_poly.entity_id
_entity_poly.type
_entity_poly.pdbx_seq_one_letter_code
_entity_poly.pdbx_strand_id
1 'polypeptide(L)'
;LEVILNTLRRDLNYYVPDPEVINAKDFRAPQNRERVFIVGFRKDLGITTLEYPKPLNVKTSIHDILEGKPVSAKYYISTQYLQTLIEHKKRHEFKGTGFGYEISPEHEIANAIVVGGMGRERNLVIDKRITDFTPVTNIKGEVNRLGIRRMTPREWARLQGFPDKFVMSVSDTQAYKQFGNSVAIPAVQHTGQEMVKKLLEVQR
;
A
#
# COMPACT_ATOMS: atom_id res chain seq x y z
N LEU A 1 4.16 19.22 11.33
CA LEU A 1 4.12 19.70 9.95
C LEU A 1 4.67 21.13 9.86
N GLU A 2 4.19 22.04 10.72
CA GLU A 2 4.57 23.46 10.72
C GLU A 2 6.10 23.67 10.81
N VAL A 3 6.79 22.97 11.69
CA VAL A 3 8.26 23.03 11.80
C VAL A 3 8.93 22.69 10.46
N ILE A 4 8.49 21.62 9.80
CA ILE A 4 9.05 21.20 8.48
C ILE A 4 8.84 22.32 7.45
N LEU A 5 7.64 22.88 7.38
CA LEU A 5 7.33 23.96 6.41
C LEU A 5 8.12 25.22 6.70
N ASN A 6 8.25 25.61 7.96
CA ASN A 6 9.05 26.77 8.36
C ASN A 6 10.53 26.60 8.00
N THR A 7 11.10 25.41 8.29
CA THR A 7 12.49 25.10 7.90
C THR A 7 12.65 25.18 6.38
N LEU A 8 11.78 24.57 5.60
CA LEU A 8 11.88 24.62 4.14
C LEU A 8 11.72 26.05 3.60
N ARG A 9 10.69 26.78 4.06
CA ARG A 9 10.33 28.09 3.52
C ARG A 9 11.26 29.22 3.95
N ARG A 10 11.71 29.20 5.22
CA ARG A 10 12.50 30.29 5.85
C ARG A 10 13.98 29.97 5.89
N ASP A 11 14.35 28.81 6.47
CA ASP A 11 15.75 28.51 6.75
C ASP A 11 16.48 28.05 5.47
N LEU A 12 15.82 27.22 4.64
CA LEU A 12 16.37 26.68 3.40
C LEU A 12 15.97 27.46 2.14
N ASN A 13 15.16 28.51 2.30
CA ASN A 13 14.75 29.40 1.21
C ASN A 13 14.10 28.71 0.00
N TYR A 14 13.22 27.75 0.25
CA TYR A 14 12.41 27.12 -0.79
C TYR A 14 11.06 27.80 -0.95
N TYR A 15 10.55 27.82 -2.18
CA TYR A 15 9.12 27.95 -2.41
C TYR A 15 8.46 26.61 -2.13
N VAL A 16 7.54 26.55 -1.17
CA VAL A 16 6.78 25.36 -0.81
C VAL A 16 5.31 25.74 -0.73
N PRO A 17 4.46 25.30 -1.66
CA PRO A 17 3.02 25.48 -1.56
C PRO A 17 2.46 24.80 -0.32
N ASP A 18 1.20 24.99 -0.01
CA ASP A 18 0.58 24.25 1.08
C ASP A 18 0.55 22.76 0.75
N PRO A 19 0.92 21.91 1.72
CA PRO A 19 0.93 20.46 1.52
C PRO A 19 -0.46 19.93 1.22
N GLU A 20 -0.52 18.88 0.39
CA GLU A 20 -1.77 18.21 0.09
C GLU A 20 -1.76 16.75 0.54
N VAL A 21 -2.91 16.26 0.98
CA VAL A 21 -3.11 14.85 1.30
C VAL A 21 -3.58 14.13 0.04
N ILE A 22 -2.74 13.25 -0.47
CA ILE A 22 -3.01 12.47 -1.68
C ILE A 22 -3.31 11.03 -1.30
N ASN A 23 -4.43 10.50 -1.80
CA ASN A 23 -4.80 9.10 -1.61
C ASN A 23 -4.39 8.25 -2.82
N ALA A 24 -3.70 7.14 -2.54
CA ALA A 24 -3.21 6.24 -3.59
C ALA A 24 -4.32 5.68 -4.49
N LYS A 25 -5.52 5.46 -3.94
CA LYS A 25 -6.69 4.97 -4.69
C LYS A 25 -7.08 5.87 -5.86
N ASP A 26 -6.83 7.16 -5.74
CA ASP A 26 -7.18 8.15 -6.74
C ASP A 26 -6.20 8.13 -7.93
N PHE A 27 -5.11 7.36 -7.83
CA PHE A 27 -4.02 7.22 -8.80
C PHE A 27 -3.76 5.77 -9.21
N ARG A 28 -4.81 4.96 -9.38
CA ARG A 28 -4.74 3.56 -9.85
C ARG A 28 -4.08 2.56 -8.90
N ALA A 29 -3.83 2.91 -7.65
CA ALA A 29 -3.40 1.95 -6.65
C ALA A 29 -4.63 1.52 -5.83
N PRO A 30 -5.08 0.24 -5.88
CA PRO A 30 -6.33 -0.17 -5.24
C PRO A 30 -6.19 -0.31 -3.72
N GLN A 31 -5.68 0.73 -3.07
CA GLN A 31 -5.58 0.80 -1.60
C GLN A 31 -5.93 2.19 -1.08
N ASN A 32 -6.61 2.23 0.03
CA ASN A 32 -6.91 3.46 0.75
C ASN A 32 -5.69 3.90 1.57
N ARG A 33 -4.77 4.64 0.93
CA ARG A 33 -3.49 5.06 1.52
C ARG A 33 -3.29 6.55 1.32
N GLU A 34 -3.63 7.32 2.34
CA GLU A 34 -3.43 8.77 2.37
C GLU A 34 -2.01 9.10 2.85
N ARG A 35 -1.37 10.02 2.15
CA ARG A 35 -0.06 10.56 2.55
C ARG A 35 -0.02 12.06 2.29
N VAL A 36 0.66 12.76 3.19
CA VAL A 36 0.96 14.19 3.01
C VAL A 36 2.09 14.31 2.01
N PHE A 37 1.86 15.09 0.95
CA PHE A 37 2.87 15.45 -0.04
C PHE A 37 3.34 16.86 0.24
N ILE A 38 4.65 17.03 0.42
CA ILE A 38 5.32 18.31 0.58
C ILE A 38 6.26 18.46 -0.61
N VAL A 39 5.95 19.39 -1.49
CA VAL A 39 6.76 19.71 -2.68
C VAL A 39 7.46 21.05 -2.45
N GLY A 40 8.72 21.15 -2.85
CA GLY A 40 9.47 22.39 -2.73
C GLY A 40 10.38 22.64 -3.93
N PHE A 41 10.47 23.88 -4.36
CA PHE A 41 11.40 24.34 -5.38
C PHE A 41 12.35 25.36 -4.78
N ARG A 42 13.61 25.34 -5.17
CA ARG A 42 14.53 26.43 -4.80
C ARG A 42 14.02 27.74 -5.39
N LYS A 43 14.04 28.82 -4.63
CA LYS A 43 13.48 30.12 -5.06
C LYS A 43 14.22 30.73 -6.26
N ASP A 44 15.52 30.39 -6.43
CA ASP A 44 16.29 30.86 -7.58
C ASP A 44 15.81 30.32 -8.93
N LEU A 45 14.97 29.27 -8.93
CA LEU A 45 14.32 28.75 -10.14
C LEU A 45 13.13 29.61 -10.62
N GLY A 46 12.71 30.61 -9.84
CA GLY A 46 11.60 31.49 -10.19
C GLY A 46 10.20 30.88 -10.17
N ILE A 47 10.07 29.65 -9.68
CA ILE A 47 8.78 28.95 -9.56
C ILE A 47 8.05 29.48 -8.33
N THR A 48 6.83 29.99 -8.53
CA THR A 48 5.98 30.57 -7.47
C THR A 48 4.62 29.92 -7.35
N THR A 49 4.29 28.96 -8.20
CA THR A 49 3.02 28.25 -8.21
C THR A 49 3.22 26.77 -8.52
N LEU A 50 2.43 25.90 -7.87
CA LEU A 50 2.30 24.49 -8.20
C LEU A 50 0.85 24.07 -7.94
N GLU A 51 0.27 23.36 -8.88
CA GLU A 51 -0.97 22.61 -8.67
C GLU A 51 -0.63 21.15 -8.46
N TYR A 52 -1.17 20.55 -7.39
CA TYR A 52 -1.05 19.12 -7.17
C TYR A 52 -1.89 18.33 -8.18
N PRO A 53 -1.53 17.07 -8.46
CA PRO A 53 -2.25 16.27 -9.46
C PRO A 53 -3.69 16.02 -9.01
N LYS A 54 -4.63 16.09 -9.96
CA LYS A 54 -6.05 15.79 -9.73
C LYS A 54 -6.29 14.28 -9.78
N PRO A 55 -7.27 13.76 -9.02
CA PRO A 55 -7.70 12.36 -9.10
C PRO A 55 -7.99 11.92 -10.54
N LEU A 56 -7.55 10.71 -10.89
CA LEU A 56 -7.69 10.18 -12.26
C LEU A 56 -9.10 9.65 -12.58
N ASN A 57 -9.99 9.55 -11.56
CA ASN A 57 -11.34 8.97 -11.70
C ASN A 57 -11.36 7.54 -12.31
N VAL A 58 -10.32 6.75 -12.05
CA VAL A 58 -10.19 5.37 -12.52
C VAL A 58 -10.57 4.43 -11.38
N LYS A 59 -11.56 3.58 -11.60
CA LYS A 59 -11.91 2.54 -10.64
C LYS A 59 -10.90 1.40 -10.72
N THR A 60 -10.33 1.03 -9.59
CA THR A 60 -9.46 -0.12 -9.40
C THR A 60 -9.92 -0.91 -8.19
N SER A 61 -9.58 -2.18 -8.13
CA SER A 61 -9.95 -3.07 -7.05
C SER A 61 -8.82 -4.04 -6.71
N ILE A 62 -8.98 -4.79 -5.64
CA ILE A 62 -8.07 -5.86 -5.24
C ILE A 62 -7.93 -6.91 -6.36
N HIS A 63 -9.00 -7.19 -7.10
CA HIS A 63 -8.96 -8.13 -8.22
C HIS A 63 -7.84 -7.79 -9.23
N ASP A 64 -7.59 -6.51 -9.48
CA ASP A 64 -6.61 -6.05 -10.48
C ASP A 64 -5.17 -6.38 -10.11
N ILE A 65 -4.90 -6.69 -8.83
CA ILE A 65 -3.54 -6.93 -8.32
C ILE A 65 -3.29 -8.40 -7.95
N LEU A 66 -4.33 -9.22 -7.89
CA LEU A 66 -4.18 -10.63 -7.52
C LEU A 66 -3.34 -11.41 -8.54
N GLU A 67 -2.66 -12.45 -8.06
CA GLU A 67 -1.93 -13.37 -8.92
C GLU A 67 -2.91 -14.14 -9.83
N GLY A 68 -2.66 -14.14 -11.13
CA GLY A 68 -3.50 -14.84 -12.10
C GLY A 68 -3.44 -16.39 -11.98
N LYS A 69 -2.36 -16.92 -11.39
CA LYS A 69 -2.15 -18.35 -11.13
C LYS A 69 -2.36 -18.67 -9.64
N PRO A 70 -2.67 -19.94 -9.28
CA PRO A 70 -2.65 -20.38 -7.90
C PRO A 70 -1.33 -20.06 -7.20
N VAL A 71 -1.40 -19.56 -5.99
CA VAL A 71 -0.22 -19.21 -5.20
C VAL A 71 0.18 -20.34 -4.25
N SER A 72 1.42 -20.35 -3.79
CA SER A 72 1.94 -21.37 -2.88
C SER A 72 1.10 -21.45 -1.58
N ALA A 73 0.92 -22.66 -1.07
CA ALA A 73 0.24 -22.93 0.19
C ALA A 73 0.81 -22.14 1.38
N LYS A 74 2.07 -21.72 1.34
CA LYS A 74 2.73 -20.91 2.39
C LYS A 74 2.05 -19.56 2.67
N TYR A 75 1.24 -19.05 1.75
CA TYR A 75 0.49 -17.80 1.93
C TYR A 75 -0.86 -18.02 2.60
N TYR A 76 -1.37 -19.23 2.59
CA TYR A 76 -2.62 -19.56 3.26
C TYR A 76 -2.40 -19.65 4.77
N ILE A 77 -3.37 -19.21 5.54
CA ILE A 77 -3.33 -19.33 7.00
C ILE A 77 -3.84 -20.69 7.45
N SER A 78 -3.37 -21.18 8.59
CA SER A 78 -3.91 -22.42 9.16
C SER A 78 -5.28 -22.21 9.77
N THR A 79 -6.07 -23.28 9.89
CA THR A 79 -7.36 -23.26 10.60
C THR A 79 -7.18 -22.77 12.04
N GLN A 80 -6.14 -23.24 12.72
CA GLN A 80 -5.85 -22.83 14.10
C GLN A 80 -5.51 -21.33 14.18
N TYR A 81 -4.69 -20.81 13.24
CA TYR A 81 -4.35 -19.41 13.23
C TYR A 81 -5.57 -18.54 12.90
N LEU A 82 -6.42 -18.98 11.98
CA LEU A 82 -7.68 -18.30 11.67
C LEU A 82 -8.56 -18.19 12.94
N GLN A 83 -8.69 -19.26 13.72
CA GLN A 83 -9.43 -19.23 14.98
C GLN A 83 -8.84 -18.20 15.95
N THR A 84 -7.51 -18.15 16.07
CA THR A 84 -6.82 -17.15 16.90
C THR A 84 -7.13 -15.72 16.44
N LEU A 85 -7.17 -15.48 15.11
CA LEU A 85 -7.52 -14.17 14.56
C LEU A 85 -8.97 -13.78 14.87
N ILE A 86 -9.90 -14.72 14.78
CA ILE A 86 -11.31 -14.51 15.10
C ILE A 86 -11.47 -14.12 16.58
N GLU A 87 -10.83 -14.86 17.48
CA GLU A 87 -10.88 -14.55 18.91
C GLU A 87 -10.21 -13.23 19.25
N HIS A 88 -9.09 -12.93 18.58
CA HIS A 88 -8.42 -11.64 18.73
C HIS A 88 -9.34 -10.49 18.31
N LYS A 89 -10.00 -10.59 17.15
CA LYS A 89 -10.93 -9.57 16.64
C LYS A 89 -12.09 -9.36 17.61
N LYS A 90 -12.74 -10.43 18.09
CA LYS A 90 -13.83 -10.36 19.09
C LYS A 90 -13.41 -9.61 20.35
N ARG A 91 -12.20 -9.88 20.88
CA ARG A 91 -11.68 -9.19 22.08
C ARG A 91 -11.47 -7.69 21.84
N HIS A 92 -11.05 -7.31 20.65
CA HIS A 92 -10.83 -5.91 20.31
C HIS A 92 -12.14 -5.17 20.01
N GLU A 93 -13.12 -5.84 19.41
CA GLU A 93 -14.47 -5.31 19.23
C GLU A 93 -15.14 -5.04 20.57
N PHE A 94 -15.03 -5.96 21.53
CA PHE A 94 -15.53 -5.77 22.89
C PHE A 94 -14.89 -4.57 23.61
N LYS A 95 -13.61 -4.28 23.31
CA LYS A 95 -12.88 -3.11 23.84
C LYS A 95 -13.13 -1.82 23.07
N GLY A 96 -13.91 -1.84 21.99
CA GLY A 96 -14.17 -0.68 21.13
C GLY A 96 -12.95 -0.18 20.34
N THR A 97 -11.89 -0.98 20.21
CA THR A 97 -10.63 -0.53 19.54
C THR A 97 -10.57 -0.83 18.05
N GLY A 98 -11.49 -1.62 17.48
CA GLY A 98 -11.57 -1.90 16.05
C GLY A 98 -10.35 -2.64 15.44
N PHE A 99 -9.46 -3.17 16.28
CA PHE A 99 -8.29 -3.93 15.80
C PHE A 99 -8.65 -5.38 15.48
N GLY A 100 -8.12 -5.88 14.35
CA GLY A 100 -8.30 -7.27 13.99
C GLY A 100 -7.89 -7.57 12.54
N TYR A 101 -8.08 -8.85 12.17
CA TYR A 101 -7.93 -9.25 10.77
C TYR A 101 -9.12 -8.74 9.95
N GLU A 102 -8.89 -8.59 8.66
CA GLU A 102 -9.92 -8.21 7.70
C GLU A 102 -9.77 -9.03 6.42
N ILE A 103 -10.88 -9.55 5.93
CA ILE A 103 -10.94 -10.20 4.62
C ILE A 103 -11.47 -9.13 3.66
N SER A 104 -10.63 -8.72 2.73
CA SER A 104 -10.96 -7.70 1.76
C SER A 104 -11.68 -8.32 0.57
N PRO A 105 -12.90 -7.88 0.22
CA PRO A 105 -13.59 -8.34 -0.96
C PRO A 105 -12.79 -8.00 -2.23
N GLU A 106 -12.81 -8.91 -3.21
CA GLU A 106 -12.05 -8.76 -4.46
C GLU A 106 -12.36 -7.47 -5.24
N HIS A 107 -13.62 -7.03 -5.18
CA HIS A 107 -14.11 -5.87 -5.92
C HIS A 107 -13.96 -4.54 -5.17
N GLU A 108 -13.41 -4.58 -3.98
CA GLU A 108 -13.17 -3.41 -3.14
C GLU A 108 -11.68 -3.00 -3.16
N ILE A 109 -11.41 -1.90 -2.48
CA ILE A 109 -10.07 -1.35 -2.32
C ILE A 109 -9.45 -1.91 -1.03
N ALA A 110 -8.18 -2.25 -1.06
CA ALA A 110 -7.46 -2.70 0.13
C ALA A 110 -7.29 -1.57 1.16
N ASN A 111 -7.18 -1.95 2.42
CA ASN A 111 -6.64 -1.06 3.45
C ASN A 111 -5.18 -0.72 3.15
N ALA A 112 -4.69 0.40 3.67
CA ALA A 112 -3.27 0.73 3.58
C ALA A 112 -2.42 -0.41 4.15
N ILE A 113 -1.49 -0.92 3.33
CA ILE A 113 -0.52 -1.90 3.81
C ILE A 113 0.43 -1.26 4.81
N VAL A 114 0.68 -1.96 5.91
CA VAL A 114 1.54 -1.49 7.00
C VAL A 114 2.56 -2.55 7.41
N VAL A 115 3.70 -2.08 7.90
CA VAL A 115 4.77 -2.96 8.40
C VAL A 115 4.56 -3.25 9.88
N GLY A 116 4.76 -4.51 10.26
CA GLY A 116 4.71 -4.95 11.65
C GLY A 116 3.30 -5.31 12.15
N GLY A 117 3.24 -5.87 13.33
CA GLY A 117 2.01 -6.36 13.95
C GLY A 117 1.21 -7.29 13.03
N MET A 118 -0.08 -7.09 12.97
CA MET A 118 -1.01 -7.81 12.10
C MET A 118 -1.20 -7.13 10.73
N GLY A 119 -0.20 -6.41 10.24
CA GLY A 119 -0.33 -5.65 8.97
C GLY A 119 -0.70 -6.52 7.77
N ARG A 120 -0.20 -7.78 7.73
CA ARG A 120 -0.51 -8.74 6.64
C ARG A 120 -1.90 -9.36 6.76
N GLU A 121 -2.48 -9.37 7.92
CA GLU A 121 -3.81 -9.92 8.23
C GLU A 121 -4.93 -8.89 8.05
N ARG A 122 -4.61 -7.63 7.78
CA ARG A 122 -5.61 -6.58 7.51
C ARG A 122 -6.12 -6.54 6.07
N ASN A 123 -5.52 -7.34 5.19
CA ASN A 123 -5.91 -7.49 3.79
C ASN A 123 -5.80 -8.96 3.39
N LEU A 124 -6.51 -9.83 4.10
CA LEU A 124 -6.65 -11.22 3.69
C LEU A 124 -7.58 -11.30 2.48
N VAL A 125 -7.33 -12.25 1.61
CA VAL A 125 -8.16 -12.51 0.44
C VAL A 125 -8.64 -13.96 0.44
N ILE A 126 -9.73 -14.24 -0.26
CA ILE A 126 -10.25 -15.60 -0.46
C ILE A 126 -9.75 -16.08 -1.83
N ASP A 127 -8.99 -17.16 -1.84
CA ASP A 127 -8.51 -17.81 -3.04
C ASP A 127 -8.74 -19.32 -2.92
N LYS A 128 -9.76 -19.81 -3.61
CA LYS A 128 -10.17 -21.23 -3.57
C LYS A 128 -9.43 -22.10 -4.59
N ARG A 129 -8.46 -21.56 -5.31
CA ARG A 129 -7.69 -22.27 -6.34
C ARG A 129 -6.61 -23.19 -5.77
N ILE A 130 -6.41 -23.19 -4.44
CA ILE A 130 -5.48 -24.12 -3.79
C ILE A 130 -5.96 -25.56 -3.99
N THR A 131 -5.08 -26.41 -4.50
CA THR A 131 -5.32 -27.84 -4.68
C THR A 131 -4.40 -28.70 -3.83
N ASP A 132 -3.24 -28.16 -3.46
CA ASP A 132 -2.24 -28.83 -2.64
C ASP A 132 -2.28 -28.31 -1.20
N PHE A 133 -2.77 -29.13 -0.30
CA PHE A 133 -2.86 -28.85 1.14
C PHE A 133 -1.72 -29.51 1.93
N THR A 134 -0.66 -29.97 1.26
CA THR A 134 0.51 -30.53 1.93
C THR A 134 1.05 -29.55 2.96
N PRO A 135 1.30 -29.98 4.21
CA PRO A 135 1.85 -29.10 5.23
C PRO A 135 3.18 -28.50 4.78
N VAL A 136 3.30 -27.18 4.92
CA VAL A 136 4.54 -26.46 4.70
C VAL A 136 5.11 -26.01 6.04
N THR A 137 6.41 -26.02 6.18
CA THR A 137 7.11 -25.76 7.46
C THR A 137 6.76 -24.43 8.12
N ASN A 138 6.31 -23.45 7.33
CA ASN A 138 5.92 -22.12 7.80
C ASN A 138 4.48 -22.02 8.31
N ILE A 139 3.69 -23.09 8.20
CA ILE A 139 2.30 -23.15 8.65
C ILE A 139 2.19 -24.22 9.75
N LYS A 140 1.87 -23.77 10.97
CA LYS A 140 1.56 -24.70 12.06
C LYS A 140 0.10 -25.18 11.93
N GLY A 141 -0.10 -26.47 11.75
CA GLY A 141 -1.39 -27.09 11.59
C GLY A 141 -1.89 -27.13 10.14
N GLU A 142 -3.13 -27.52 9.94
CA GLU A 142 -3.76 -27.67 8.63
C GLU A 142 -4.10 -26.32 8.00
N VAL A 143 -3.87 -26.22 6.69
CA VAL A 143 -4.33 -25.08 5.89
C VAL A 143 -5.85 -25.01 5.94
N ASN A 144 -6.38 -23.78 6.13
CA ASN A 144 -7.83 -23.61 6.18
C ASN A 144 -8.49 -23.99 4.84
N ARG A 145 -9.68 -24.58 4.91
CA ARG A 145 -10.47 -25.02 3.74
C ARG A 145 -11.36 -23.90 3.16
N LEU A 146 -11.32 -22.70 3.76
CA LEU A 146 -12.07 -21.53 3.30
C LEU A 146 -11.33 -20.78 2.18
N GLY A 147 -10.06 -21.13 1.92
CA GLY A 147 -9.22 -20.45 0.94
C GLY A 147 -8.70 -19.10 1.41
N ILE A 148 -8.73 -18.83 2.71
CA ILE A 148 -8.28 -17.56 3.28
C ILE A 148 -6.76 -17.52 3.29
N ARG A 149 -6.19 -16.51 2.66
CA ARG A 149 -4.74 -16.32 2.55
C ARG A 149 -4.30 -14.86 2.73
N ARG A 150 -3.05 -14.67 3.03
CA ARG A 150 -2.37 -13.38 2.90
C ARG A 150 -2.15 -13.07 1.42
N MET A 151 -2.12 -11.81 1.07
CA MET A 151 -1.57 -11.39 -0.21
C MET A 151 -0.08 -11.75 -0.30
N THR A 152 0.38 -12.11 -1.50
CA THR A 152 1.80 -12.38 -1.75
C THR A 152 2.62 -11.08 -1.75
N PRO A 153 3.96 -11.14 -1.64
CA PRO A 153 4.80 -9.98 -1.83
C PRO A 153 4.60 -9.30 -3.20
N ARG A 154 4.31 -10.09 -4.25
CA ARG A 154 4.02 -9.55 -5.58
C ARG A 154 2.71 -8.76 -5.60
N GLU A 155 1.68 -9.24 -4.94
CA GLU A 155 0.41 -8.53 -4.78
C GLU A 155 0.60 -7.23 -3.97
N TRP A 156 1.44 -7.23 -2.94
CA TRP A 156 1.81 -6.00 -2.23
C TRP A 156 2.60 -5.02 -3.10
N ALA A 157 3.50 -5.53 -3.95
CA ALA A 157 4.21 -4.69 -4.92
C ALA A 157 3.22 -4.01 -5.88
N ARG A 158 2.27 -4.77 -6.43
CA ARG A 158 1.22 -4.25 -7.31
C ARG A 158 0.31 -3.23 -6.62
N LEU A 159 -0.04 -3.45 -5.33
CA LEU A 159 -0.77 -2.47 -4.52
C LEU A 159 -0.05 -1.12 -4.42
N GLN A 160 1.29 -1.12 -4.42
CA GLN A 160 2.10 0.10 -4.43
C GLN A 160 2.40 0.61 -5.85
N GLY A 161 1.91 -0.08 -6.89
CA GLY A 161 2.12 0.30 -8.28
C GLY A 161 3.48 -0.08 -8.85
N PHE A 162 4.22 -0.99 -8.21
CA PHE A 162 5.43 -1.56 -8.79
C PHE A 162 5.09 -2.45 -9.99
N PRO A 163 5.79 -2.32 -11.12
CA PRO A 163 5.55 -3.16 -12.29
C PRO A 163 5.99 -4.62 -12.04
N ASP A 164 5.37 -5.57 -12.72
CA ASP A 164 5.69 -6.99 -12.57
C ASP A 164 7.16 -7.35 -12.90
N LYS A 165 7.80 -6.56 -13.76
CA LYS A 165 9.23 -6.68 -14.06
C LYS A 165 10.16 -6.29 -12.92
N PHE A 166 9.63 -5.67 -11.84
CA PHE A 166 10.44 -5.34 -10.66
C PHE A 166 10.88 -6.64 -9.97
N VAL A 167 12.19 -6.85 -9.91
CA VAL A 167 12.80 -8.06 -9.34
C VAL A 167 12.86 -7.92 -7.81
N MET A 168 12.34 -8.92 -7.11
CA MET A 168 12.45 -9.05 -5.66
C MET A 168 13.57 -10.04 -5.34
N SER A 169 14.72 -9.54 -4.92
CA SER A 169 15.92 -10.35 -4.59
C SER A 169 16.08 -10.65 -3.10
N VAL A 170 15.00 -10.46 -2.32
CA VAL A 170 14.99 -10.62 -0.88
C VAL A 170 13.94 -11.64 -0.43
N SER A 171 14.01 -12.08 0.83
CA SER A 171 12.98 -12.96 1.39
C SER A 171 11.61 -12.29 1.44
N ASP A 172 10.52 -13.09 1.43
CA ASP A 172 9.16 -12.59 1.53
C ASP A 172 8.97 -11.60 2.71
N THR A 173 9.57 -11.92 3.87
CA THR A 173 9.49 -11.05 5.06
C THR A 173 10.11 -9.68 4.80
N GLN A 174 11.25 -9.63 4.15
CA GLN A 174 11.89 -8.37 3.79
C GLN A 174 11.13 -7.63 2.69
N ALA A 175 10.59 -8.36 1.71
CA ALA A 175 9.77 -7.77 0.66
C ALA A 175 8.51 -7.09 1.24
N TYR A 176 7.78 -7.75 2.13
CA TYR A 176 6.65 -7.13 2.84
C TYR A 176 7.07 -5.86 3.59
N LYS A 177 8.22 -5.90 4.28
CA LYS A 177 8.75 -4.74 5.00
C LYS A 177 9.07 -3.59 4.04
N GLN A 178 9.71 -3.89 2.92
CA GLN A 178 10.08 -2.88 1.92
C GLN A 178 8.84 -2.27 1.27
N PHE A 179 7.88 -3.08 0.79
CA PHE A 179 6.65 -2.55 0.17
C PHE A 179 5.76 -1.80 1.16
N GLY A 180 5.64 -2.27 2.41
CA GLY A 180 4.86 -1.57 3.42
C GLY A 180 5.43 -0.19 3.79
N ASN A 181 6.77 -0.04 3.75
CA ASN A 181 7.46 1.22 3.98
C ASN A 181 7.57 2.08 2.71
N SER A 182 7.27 1.54 1.54
CA SER A 182 7.34 2.30 0.29
C SER A 182 6.17 3.27 0.14
N VAL A 183 6.25 4.09 -0.88
CA VAL A 183 5.18 4.99 -1.32
C VAL A 183 4.43 4.38 -2.49
N ALA A 184 3.18 4.79 -2.70
CA ALA A 184 2.43 4.42 -3.90
C ALA A 184 3.04 5.13 -5.12
N ILE A 185 3.68 4.36 -6.00
CA ILE A 185 4.40 4.87 -7.18
C ILE A 185 3.52 5.78 -8.04
N PRO A 186 2.27 5.43 -8.38
CA PRO A 186 1.46 6.28 -9.25
C PRO A 186 1.21 7.68 -8.66
N ALA A 187 0.96 7.78 -7.35
CA ALA A 187 0.76 9.09 -6.71
C ALA A 187 2.02 9.95 -6.77
N VAL A 188 3.19 9.35 -6.51
CA VAL A 188 4.49 10.05 -6.62
C VAL A 188 4.79 10.43 -8.05
N GLN A 189 4.51 9.55 -9.01
CA GLN A 189 4.73 9.80 -10.43
C GLN A 189 3.92 11.00 -10.92
N HIS A 190 2.62 11.07 -10.62
CA HIS A 190 1.78 12.19 -11.02
C HIS A 190 2.21 13.51 -10.36
N THR A 191 2.58 13.47 -9.08
CA THR A 191 3.15 14.65 -8.41
C THR A 191 4.44 15.09 -9.07
N GLY A 192 5.34 14.17 -9.40
CA GLY A 192 6.57 14.45 -10.11
C GLY A 192 6.35 15.02 -11.51
N GLN A 193 5.32 14.56 -12.21
CA GLN A 193 4.95 15.11 -13.53
C GLN A 193 4.54 16.59 -13.45
N GLU A 194 3.76 17.00 -12.45
CA GLU A 194 3.41 18.40 -12.24
C GLU A 194 4.64 19.24 -11.87
N MET A 195 5.56 18.68 -11.08
CA MET A 195 6.84 19.35 -10.79
C MET A 195 7.68 19.57 -12.06
N VAL A 196 7.83 18.53 -12.89
CA VAL A 196 8.59 18.62 -14.16
C VAL A 196 7.96 19.63 -15.12
N LYS A 197 6.62 19.63 -15.22
CA LYS A 197 5.89 20.61 -16.02
C LYS A 197 6.24 22.05 -15.61
N LYS A 198 6.24 22.34 -14.32
CA LYS A 198 6.62 23.67 -13.80
C LYS A 198 8.08 24.02 -14.10
N LEU A 199 9.00 23.08 -13.98
CA LEU A 199 10.41 23.30 -14.33
C LEU A 199 10.60 23.63 -15.81
N LEU A 200 9.84 22.98 -16.69
CA LEU A 200 9.90 23.26 -18.14
C LEU A 200 9.24 24.59 -18.53
N GLU A 201 8.25 25.08 -17.75
CA GLU A 201 7.62 26.40 -17.98
C GLU A 201 8.58 27.55 -17.73
N VAL A 202 9.50 27.47 -16.77
CA VAL A 202 10.45 28.53 -16.42
C VAL A 202 11.76 28.49 -17.23
N GLN A 203 11.98 27.41 -18.00
CA GLN A 203 13.14 27.28 -18.89
C GLN A 203 12.89 27.84 -20.30
N ARG A 204 11.65 28.25 -20.58
CA ARG A 204 11.24 28.90 -21.86
C ARG A 204 11.26 30.39 -21.75
#